data_232862758d37d42eef3c3cd15b87fe42
#
_entry.id   232862758d37d42eef3c3cd15b87fe42
#
_cell.length_a   1.000
_cell.length_b   1.000
_cell.length_c   1.000
_cell.angle_alpha   90.00
_cell.angle_beta   90.00
_cell.angle_gamma   90.00
#
_symmetry.space_group_name_H-M   'P 1'
#
loop_
_entity.id
_entity.type
_entity.pdbx_description
1 polymer ?
#
loop_
_entity_poly.entity_id
_entity_poly.type
_entity_poly.pdbx_seq_one_letter_code
_entity_poly.pdbx_strand_id
1 'polypeptide(L)'
;IAGVTRQAFYYHFPDVMSLATWVFEREIVTHIMAHATYREWSDGFCELLVYMSEHREQTYAVVSSLSRSEIEEFFYRAFREMMRAIINELEGTTPLDPAQRDFIIDHFTLSVVAHLFHWLNRDMQADPYILTENIEVIMRGSVATALDRYSTDAPPPLIRREGTH
;
A
#
# COMPACT_ATOMS: atom_id res chain seq x y z
N ILE A 1 -16.91 22.29 22.02
CA ILE A 1 -15.90 21.40 22.63
C ILE A 1 -16.67 20.26 23.26
N ALA A 2 -16.72 19.11 22.60
CA ALA A 2 -17.38 17.93 23.10
C ALA A 2 -16.56 17.45 24.32
N GLY A 3 -17.15 17.52 25.51
CA GLY A 3 -16.56 17.02 26.74
C GLY A 3 -16.57 15.49 26.76
N VAL A 4 -15.58 14.90 26.14
CA VAL A 4 -15.33 13.45 26.28
C VAL A 4 -14.83 13.23 27.69
N THR A 5 -15.59 12.51 28.53
CA THR A 5 -15.17 12.20 29.90
C THR A 5 -13.94 11.28 29.85
N ARG A 6 -13.08 11.40 30.88
CA ARG A 6 -11.87 10.54 31.02
C ARG A 6 -12.21 9.05 30.94
N GLN A 7 -13.37 8.63 31.47
CA GLN A 7 -13.87 7.25 31.38
C GLN A 7 -14.22 6.83 29.95
N ALA A 8 -14.84 7.70 29.14
CA ALA A 8 -15.18 7.40 27.75
C ALA A 8 -13.91 7.28 26.89
N PHE A 9 -12.87 8.08 27.19
CA PHE A 9 -11.57 7.98 26.53
C PHE A 9 -10.93 6.59 26.78
N TYR A 10 -10.81 6.15 28.03
CA TYR A 10 -10.20 4.85 28.37
C TYR A 10 -11.05 3.63 27.97
N TYR A 11 -12.32 3.82 27.68
CA TYR A 11 -13.16 2.76 27.12
C TYR A 11 -12.80 2.44 25.66
N HIS A 12 -12.43 3.46 24.87
CA HIS A 12 -12.06 3.32 23.48
C HIS A 12 -10.55 3.12 23.26
N PHE A 13 -9.73 3.74 24.12
CA PHE A 13 -8.27 3.69 24.02
C PHE A 13 -7.69 3.36 25.38
N PRO A 14 -7.22 2.10 25.59
CA PRO A 14 -6.68 1.66 26.88
C PRO A 14 -5.45 2.48 27.33
N ASP A 15 -4.73 3.07 26.37
CA ASP A 15 -3.57 3.94 26.66
C ASP A 15 -3.38 4.99 25.54
N VAL A 16 -2.44 5.91 25.78
CA VAL A 16 -2.12 7.00 24.84
C VAL A 16 -1.49 6.46 23.56
N MET A 17 -0.76 5.34 23.63
CA MET A 17 -0.14 4.73 22.46
C MET A 17 -1.17 4.13 21.51
N SER A 18 -2.21 3.51 22.07
CA SER A 18 -3.34 2.99 21.26
C SER A 18 -4.06 4.11 20.49
N LEU A 19 -4.23 5.28 21.13
CA LEU A 19 -4.76 6.47 20.43
C LEU A 19 -3.80 6.96 19.34
N ALA A 20 -2.51 7.06 19.65
CA ALA A 20 -1.50 7.51 18.68
C ALA A 20 -1.43 6.57 17.47
N THR A 21 -1.48 5.26 17.69
CA THR A 21 -1.54 4.25 16.64
C THR A 21 -2.79 4.42 15.77
N TRP A 22 -3.96 4.59 16.39
CA TRP A 22 -5.20 4.79 15.64
C TRP A 22 -5.19 6.06 14.78
N VAL A 23 -4.66 7.18 15.32
CA VAL A 23 -4.51 8.44 14.56
C VAL A 23 -3.55 8.22 13.38
N PHE A 24 -2.41 7.61 13.63
CA PHE A 24 -1.41 7.32 12.60
C PHE A 24 -1.98 6.44 11.47
N GLU A 25 -2.65 5.35 11.81
CA GLU A 25 -3.30 4.48 10.83
C GLU A 25 -4.33 5.23 9.98
N ARG A 26 -5.12 6.10 10.61
CA ARG A 26 -6.13 6.91 9.93
C ARG A 26 -5.51 7.92 8.96
N GLU A 27 -4.45 8.62 9.36
CA GLU A 27 -3.73 9.56 8.51
C GLU A 27 -3.11 8.84 7.30
N ILE A 28 -2.48 7.69 7.52
CA ILE A 28 -1.88 6.89 6.45
C ILE A 28 -2.93 6.46 5.42
N VAL A 29 -4.05 5.90 5.86
CA VAL A 29 -5.13 5.48 4.95
C VAL A 29 -5.67 6.68 4.18
N THR A 30 -5.79 7.84 4.83
CA THR A 30 -6.26 9.06 4.17
C THR A 30 -5.32 9.49 3.03
N HIS A 31 -4.00 9.51 3.26
CA HIS A 31 -3.02 9.83 2.21
C HIS A 31 -3.05 8.82 1.06
N ILE A 32 -3.08 7.53 1.37
CA ILE A 32 -3.11 6.47 0.36
C ILE A 32 -4.38 6.55 -0.50
N MET A 33 -5.56 6.73 0.12
CA MET A 33 -6.84 6.66 -0.59
C MET A 33 -7.26 7.97 -1.24
N ALA A 34 -6.69 9.12 -0.83
CA ALA A 34 -6.98 10.42 -1.46
C ALA A 34 -6.65 10.43 -2.97
N HIS A 35 -5.66 9.64 -3.38
CA HIS A 35 -5.13 9.56 -4.74
C HIS A 35 -5.17 8.13 -5.31
N ALA A 36 -6.15 7.31 -4.94
CA ALA A 36 -6.25 5.90 -5.34
C ALA A 36 -6.73 5.73 -6.80
N THR A 37 -6.09 6.42 -7.75
CA THR A 37 -6.30 6.30 -9.19
C THR A 37 -4.99 5.94 -9.89
N TYR A 38 -5.09 5.40 -11.10
CA TYR A 38 -3.91 5.04 -11.90
C TYR A 38 -2.99 6.24 -12.20
N ARG A 39 -3.53 7.43 -12.25
CA ARG A 39 -2.76 8.66 -12.56
C ARG A 39 -2.12 9.30 -11.34
N GLU A 40 -2.75 9.18 -10.19
CA GLU A 40 -2.45 9.99 -9.00
C GLU A 40 -1.87 9.19 -7.82
N TRP A 41 -1.83 7.85 -7.92
CA TRP A 41 -1.37 7.02 -6.80
C TRP A 41 0.05 7.37 -6.33
N SER A 42 0.92 7.79 -7.25
CA SER A 42 2.28 8.20 -6.93
C SER A 42 2.31 9.48 -6.09
N ASP A 43 1.39 10.43 -6.35
CA ASP A 43 1.26 11.64 -5.55
C ASP A 43 0.88 11.28 -4.11
N GLY A 44 -0.13 10.42 -3.92
CA GLY A 44 -0.55 9.94 -2.61
C GLY A 44 0.55 9.16 -1.88
N PHE A 45 1.32 8.35 -2.59
CA PHE A 45 2.46 7.64 -2.01
C PHE A 45 3.57 8.62 -1.60
N CYS A 46 3.88 9.61 -2.43
CA CYS A 46 4.85 10.65 -2.11
C CYS A 46 4.43 11.47 -0.89
N GLU A 47 3.17 11.92 -0.84
CA GLU A 47 2.62 12.64 0.31
C GLU A 47 2.71 11.83 1.59
N LEU A 48 2.45 10.52 1.53
CA LEU A 48 2.63 9.62 2.66
C LEU A 48 4.07 9.59 3.16
N LEU A 49 5.06 9.43 2.25
CA LEU A 49 6.48 9.42 2.63
C LEU A 49 6.92 10.76 3.22
N VAL A 50 6.47 11.88 2.65
CA VAL A 50 6.74 13.23 3.18
C VAL A 50 6.14 13.37 4.58
N TYR A 51 4.86 13.02 4.76
CA TYR A 51 4.20 13.03 6.06
C TYR A 51 4.96 12.22 7.12
N MET A 52 5.37 11.01 6.79
CA MET A 52 6.13 10.14 7.70
C MET A 52 7.51 10.72 8.03
N SER A 53 8.16 11.38 7.07
CA SER A 53 9.45 12.05 7.28
C SER A 53 9.33 13.27 8.20
N GLU A 54 8.31 14.08 8.01
CA GLU A 54 8.03 15.27 8.82
C GLU A 54 7.63 14.90 10.25
N HIS A 55 6.98 13.73 10.43
CA HIS A 55 6.56 13.18 11.71
C HIS A 55 7.41 11.98 12.14
N ARG A 56 8.72 12.04 11.85
CA ARG A 56 9.66 10.93 12.02
C ARG A 56 9.62 10.27 13.39
N GLU A 57 9.68 11.05 14.45
CA GLU A 57 9.68 10.51 15.83
C GLU A 57 8.38 9.76 16.15
N GLN A 58 7.24 10.33 15.76
CA GLN A 58 5.93 9.71 15.94
C GLN A 58 5.79 8.44 15.10
N THR A 59 6.23 8.49 13.84
CA THR A 59 6.24 7.32 12.95
C THR A 59 7.01 6.17 13.57
N TYR A 60 8.24 6.39 14.03
CA TYR A 60 9.03 5.34 14.67
C TYR A 60 8.47 4.89 16.02
N ALA A 61 7.88 5.79 16.80
CA ALA A 61 7.23 5.41 18.06
C ALA A 61 6.07 4.42 17.80
N VAL A 62 5.22 4.69 16.81
CA VAL A 62 4.11 3.80 16.45
C VAL A 62 4.62 2.49 15.83
N VAL A 63 5.51 2.58 14.83
CA VAL A 63 6.07 1.39 14.17
C VAL A 63 6.77 0.47 15.17
N SER A 64 7.47 1.02 16.17
CA SER A 64 8.16 0.24 17.20
C SER A 64 7.22 -0.30 18.28
N SER A 65 6.01 0.24 18.42
CA SER A 65 5.00 -0.22 19.39
C SER A 65 4.21 -1.43 18.90
N LEU A 66 4.20 -1.67 17.60
CA LEU A 66 3.52 -2.79 16.95
C LEU A 66 4.50 -3.92 16.67
N SER A 67 4.00 -5.14 16.63
CA SER A 67 4.78 -6.25 16.09
C SER A 67 5.00 -6.05 14.58
N ARG A 68 6.06 -6.66 14.07
CA ARG A 68 6.36 -6.59 12.64
C ARG A 68 5.19 -7.07 11.77
N SER A 69 4.52 -8.13 12.18
CA SER A 69 3.38 -8.67 11.44
C SER A 69 2.17 -7.74 11.44
N GLU A 70 1.91 -7.04 12.55
CA GLU A 70 0.81 -6.07 12.63
C GLU A 70 1.01 -4.90 11.69
N ILE A 71 2.22 -4.32 11.67
CA ILE A 71 2.51 -3.18 10.81
C ILE A 71 2.58 -3.58 9.32
N GLU A 72 3.14 -4.77 9.01
CA GLU A 72 3.15 -5.32 7.65
C GLU A 72 1.73 -5.56 7.14
N GLU A 73 0.87 -6.18 7.94
CA GLU A 73 -0.53 -6.45 7.60
C GLU A 73 -1.33 -5.15 7.41
N PHE A 74 -1.08 -4.14 8.27
CA PHE A 74 -1.73 -2.84 8.14
C PHE A 74 -1.41 -2.17 6.79
N PHE A 75 -0.12 -2.02 6.46
CA PHE A 75 0.28 -1.41 5.19
C PHE A 75 -0.14 -2.24 3.98
N TYR A 76 -0.04 -3.56 4.08
CA TYR A 76 -0.51 -4.43 3.01
C TYR A 76 -1.99 -4.22 2.71
N ARG A 77 -2.86 -4.21 3.72
CA ARG A 77 -4.30 -3.96 3.52
C ARG A 77 -4.57 -2.59 2.92
N ALA A 78 -3.94 -1.55 3.43
CA ALA A 78 -4.14 -0.18 2.95
C ALA A 78 -3.73 -0.03 1.47
N PHE A 79 -2.56 -0.50 1.10
CA PHE A 79 -2.08 -0.45 -0.29
C PHE A 79 -2.83 -1.42 -1.22
N ARG A 80 -3.32 -2.55 -0.70
CA ARG A 80 -4.13 -3.48 -1.47
C ARG A 80 -5.46 -2.85 -1.91
N GLU A 81 -6.08 -2.06 -1.06
CA GLU A 81 -7.30 -1.31 -1.44
C GLU A 81 -7.02 -0.26 -2.53
N MET A 82 -5.92 0.47 -2.41
CA MET A 82 -5.47 1.40 -3.47
C MET A 82 -5.23 0.65 -4.78
N MET A 83 -4.47 -0.45 -4.75
CA MET A 83 -4.16 -1.24 -5.95
C MET A 83 -5.42 -1.84 -6.56
N ARG A 84 -6.38 -2.28 -5.75
CA ARG A 84 -7.68 -2.75 -6.23
C ARG A 84 -8.43 -1.65 -6.99
N ALA A 85 -8.43 -0.42 -6.49
CA ALA A 85 -9.05 0.71 -7.18
C ALA A 85 -8.37 0.98 -8.53
N ILE A 86 -7.05 0.96 -8.58
CA ILE A 86 -6.27 1.14 -9.82
C ILE A 86 -6.57 0.03 -10.83
N ILE A 87 -6.60 -1.23 -10.40
CA ILE A 87 -6.90 -2.36 -11.28
C ILE A 87 -8.34 -2.26 -11.81
N ASN A 88 -9.31 -1.88 -10.98
CA ASN A 88 -10.69 -1.65 -11.42
C ASN A 88 -10.80 -0.56 -12.50
N GLU A 89 -9.99 0.50 -12.39
CA GLU A 89 -9.94 1.58 -13.39
C GLU A 89 -9.35 1.11 -14.72
N LEU A 90 -8.33 0.25 -14.66
CA LEU A 90 -7.60 -0.24 -15.85
C LEU A 90 -8.22 -1.49 -16.48
N GLU A 91 -9.00 -2.27 -15.71
CA GLU A 91 -9.64 -3.48 -16.18
C GLU A 91 -10.66 -3.12 -17.28
N GLY A 92 -10.40 -3.59 -18.49
CA GLY A 92 -11.25 -3.33 -19.64
C GLY A 92 -12.57 -4.11 -19.59
N THR A 93 -13.21 -4.27 -20.75
CA THR A 93 -14.50 -4.97 -20.90
C THR A 93 -14.39 -6.50 -20.78
N THR A 94 -13.17 -7.06 -20.87
CA THR A 94 -12.94 -8.50 -20.71
C THR A 94 -12.52 -8.79 -19.27
N PRO A 95 -13.39 -9.41 -18.46
CA PRO A 95 -13.05 -9.68 -17.07
C PRO A 95 -11.93 -10.74 -17.01
N LEU A 96 -10.98 -10.50 -16.12
CA LEU A 96 -9.96 -11.47 -15.75
C LEU A 96 -10.53 -12.60 -14.89
N ASP A 97 -9.88 -13.75 -14.90
CA ASP A 97 -10.11 -14.75 -13.86
C ASP A 97 -9.87 -14.13 -12.47
N PRO A 98 -10.79 -14.30 -11.51
CA PRO A 98 -10.67 -13.68 -10.18
C PRO A 98 -9.34 -13.99 -9.46
N ALA A 99 -8.82 -15.22 -9.59
CA ALA A 99 -7.56 -15.59 -8.95
C ALA A 99 -6.35 -14.89 -9.61
N GLN A 100 -6.37 -14.74 -10.93
CA GLN A 100 -5.34 -14.00 -11.67
C GLN A 100 -5.37 -12.51 -11.32
N ARG A 101 -6.57 -11.96 -11.24
CA ARG A 101 -6.80 -10.57 -10.84
C ARG A 101 -6.27 -10.29 -9.43
N ASP A 102 -6.63 -11.13 -8.47
CA ASP A 102 -6.13 -11.03 -7.10
C ASP A 102 -4.60 -11.17 -7.03
N PHE A 103 -4.02 -12.07 -7.81
CA PHE A 103 -2.57 -12.21 -7.89
C PHE A 103 -1.87 -10.95 -8.40
N ILE A 104 -2.43 -10.28 -9.43
CA ILE A 104 -1.88 -9.01 -9.95
C ILE A 104 -1.94 -7.92 -8.88
N ILE A 105 -3.08 -7.78 -8.19
CA ILE A 105 -3.26 -6.84 -7.09
C ILE A 105 -2.20 -7.09 -6.01
N ASP A 106 -2.05 -8.32 -5.57
CA ASP A 106 -1.11 -8.70 -4.51
C ASP A 106 0.35 -8.48 -4.92
N HIS A 107 0.72 -8.81 -6.16
CA HIS A 107 2.07 -8.63 -6.68
C HIS A 107 2.53 -7.16 -6.62
N PHE A 108 1.71 -6.24 -7.12
CA PHE A 108 2.04 -4.82 -7.12
C PHE A 108 1.93 -4.21 -5.71
N THR A 109 0.98 -4.66 -4.89
CA THR A 109 0.88 -4.27 -3.48
C THR A 109 2.14 -4.62 -2.71
N LEU A 110 2.61 -5.86 -2.82
CA LEU A 110 3.84 -6.33 -2.16
C LEU A 110 5.06 -5.53 -2.59
N SER A 111 5.15 -5.15 -3.87
CA SER A 111 6.24 -4.31 -4.37
C SER A 111 6.27 -2.95 -3.67
N VAL A 112 5.15 -2.24 -3.60
CA VAL A 112 5.06 -0.92 -2.94
C VAL A 112 5.35 -1.03 -1.45
N VAL A 113 4.75 -2.00 -0.77
CA VAL A 113 4.95 -2.25 0.66
C VAL A 113 6.42 -2.58 0.96
N ALA A 114 7.08 -3.39 0.12
CA ALA A 114 8.49 -3.72 0.29
C ALA A 114 9.39 -2.48 0.16
N HIS A 115 9.11 -1.57 -0.77
CA HIS A 115 9.84 -0.32 -0.90
C HIS A 115 9.65 0.59 0.32
N LEU A 116 8.43 0.69 0.85
CA LEU A 116 8.15 1.45 2.07
C LEU A 116 8.95 0.90 3.26
N PHE A 117 8.91 -0.42 3.49
CA PHE A 117 9.67 -1.03 4.60
C PHE A 117 11.18 -0.91 4.42
N HIS A 118 11.67 -1.04 3.19
CA HIS A 118 13.09 -0.83 2.91
C HIS A 118 13.52 0.61 3.26
N TRP A 119 12.70 1.60 2.91
CA TRP A 119 12.93 2.99 3.21
C TRP A 119 12.87 3.28 4.72
N LEU A 120 11.87 2.76 5.43
CA LEU A 120 11.77 2.85 6.89
C LEU A 120 13.00 2.24 7.59
N ASN A 121 13.41 1.03 7.18
CA ASN A 121 14.55 0.33 7.76
C ASN A 121 15.90 0.99 7.48
N ARG A 122 15.94 1.93 6.54
CA ARG A 122 17.12 2.77 6.24
C ARG A 122 16.97 4.20 6.75
N ASP A 123 16.25 4.35 7.84
CA ASP A 123 16.09 5.65 8.51
C ASP A 123 15.52 6.74 7.59
N MET A 124 14.64 6.39 6.65
CA MET A 124 14.01 7.34 5.73
C MET A 124 15.06 8.22 4.99
N GLN A 125 16.26 7.67 4.68
CA GLN A 125 17.37 8.46 4.11
C GLN A 125 17.16 8.84 2.64
N ALA A 126 16.46 7.99 1.87
CA ALA A 126 16.17 8.31 0.49
C ALA A 126 15.13 9.44 0.40
N ASP A 127 15.35 10.37 -0.52
CA ASP A 127 14.40 11.44 -0.80
C ASP A 127 13.07 10.87 -1.25
N PRO A 128 11.93 11.25 -0.62
CA PRO A 128 10.60 10.75 -0.95
C PRO A 128 10.21 10.93 -2.42
N TYR A 129 10.57 12.06 -3.03
CA TYR A 129 10.24 12.37 -4.42
C TYR A 129 11.00 11.47 -5.38
N ILE A 130 12.31 11.30 -5.16
CA ILE A 130 13.16 10.42 -5.98
C ILE A 130 12.74 8.96 -5.85
N LEU A 131 12.45 8.52 -4.63
CA LEU A 131 11.99 7.15 -4.39
C LEU A 131 10.66 6.87 -5.12
N THR A 132 9.71 7.79 -4.98
CA THR A 132 8.40 7.68 -5.62
C THR A 132 8.51 7.67 -7.14
N GLU A 133 9.28 8.59 -7.72
CA GLU A 133 9.51 8.68 -9.17
C GLU A 133 10.08 7.37 -9.73
N ASN A 134 11.08 6.79 -9.06
CA ASN A 134 11.68 5.52 -9.48
C ASN A 134 10.68 4.36 -9.44
N ILE A 135 9.84 4.28 -8.42
CA ILE A 135 8.80 3.25 -8.32
C ILE A 135 7.75 3.46 -9.41
N GLU A 136 7.32 4.70 -9.61
CA GLU A 136 6.32 5.06 -10.62
C GLU A 136 6.79 4.69 -12.03
N VAL A 137 8.02 5.04 -12.41
CA VAL A 137 8.58 4.71 -13.73
C VAL A 137 8.54 3.21 -14.01
N ILE A 138 8.83 2.38 -13.00
CA ILE A 138 8.78 0.92 -13.14
C ILE A 138 7.33 0.43 -13.21
N MET A 139 6.46 0.94 -12.37
CA MET A 139 5.07 0.47 -12.25
C MET A 139 4.18 0.96 -13.38
N ARG A 140 4.41 2.20 -13.86
CA ARG A 140 3.65 2.78 -14.97
C ARG A 140 3.81 1.91 -16.22
N GLY A 141 2.73 1.39 -16.75
CA GLY A 141 2.71 0.45 -17.86
C GLY A 141 2.92 -1.02 -17.47
N SER A 142 3.63 -1.35 -16.39
CA SER A 142 3.79 -2.74 -15.94
C SER A 142 2.45 -3.34 -15.50
N VAL A 143 1.63 -2.56 -14.80
CA VAL A 143 0.27 -2.97 -14.40
C VAL A 143 -0.60 -3.24 -15.61
N ALA A 144 -0.66 -2.29 -16.57
CA ALA A 144 -1.42 -2.47 -17.80
C ALA A 144 -0.93 -3.67 -18.61
N THR A 145 0.39 -3.83 -18.75
CA THR A 145 0.99 -4.98 -19.42
C THR A 145 0.66 -6.30 -18.72
N ALA A 146 0.62 -6.33 -17.40
CA ALA A 146 0.22 -7.52 -16.64
C ALA A 146 -1.24 -7.89 -16.93
N LEU A 147 -2.15 -6.90 -16.93
CA LEU A 147 -3.55 -7.10 -17.25
C LEU A 147 -3.74 -7.66 -18.67
N ASP A 148 -3.05 -7.09 -19.65
CA ASP A 148 -3.08 -7.54 -21.05
C ASP A 148 -2.61 -9.00 -21.19
N ARG A 149 -1.57 -9.38 -20.47
CA ARG A 149 -1.00 -10.75 -20.53
C ARG A 149 -1.90 -11.82 -19.91
N TYR A 150 -2.78 -11.44 -19.00
CA TYR A 150 -3.74 -12.35 -18.39
C TYR A 150 -5.11 -12.30 -19.05
N SER A 151 -5.32 -11.42 -20.05
CA SER A 151 -6.52 -11.46 -20.87
C SER A 151 -6.57 -12.73 -21.74
N THR A 152 -7.76 -13.14 -22.17
CA THR A 152 -8.02 -14.41 -22.86
C THR A 152 -7.24 -14.61 -24.16
N ASP A 153 -6.66 -13.55 -24.74
CA ASP A 153 -5.86 -13.58 -25.98
C ASP A 153 -4.35 -13.58 -25.72
N ALA A 154 -3.93 -13.70 -24.45
CA ALA A 154 -2.52 -13.67 -24.10
C ALA A 154 -1.77 -14.91 -24.60
N PRO A 155 -0.52 -14.76 -25.07
CA PRO A 155 0.30 -15.90 -25.43
C PRO A 155 0.55 -16.82 -24.22
N PRO A 156 0.69 -18.15 -24.43
CA PRO A 156 0.90 -19.10 -23.35
C PRO A 156 2.15 -18.76 -22.53
N PRO A 157 2.17 -19.09 -21.22
CA PRO A 157 3.32 -18.82 -20.36
C PRO A 157 4.60 -19.48 -20.91
N LEU A 158 5.72 -18.79 -20.78
CA LEU A 158 7.03 -19.25 -21.26
C LEU A 158 7.53 -20.53 -20.55
N ILE A 159 6.98 -20.85 -19.38
CA ILE A 159 7.32 -22.05 -18.61
C ILE A 159 6.24 -23.09 -18.85
N ARG A 160 6.55 -24.11 -19.66
CA ARG A 160 5.75 -25.34 -19.71
C ARG A 160 6.05 -26.14 -18.45
N ARG A 161 5.04 -26.42 -17.62
CA ARG A 161 5.15 -27.54 -16.67
C ARG A 161 5.18 -28.81 -17.51
N GLU A 162 6.35 -29.43 -17.61
CA GLU A 162 6.42 -30.81 -18.12
C GLU A 162 5.59 -31.68 -17.19
N GLY A 163 4.58 -32.34 -17.76
CA GLY A 163 3.66 -33.17 -16.99
C GLY A 163 4.43 -34.26 -16.25
N THR A 164 4.27 -34.31 -14.96
CA THR A 164 4.60 -35.47 -14.13
C THR A 164 3.74 -36.65 -14.61
N HIS A 165 4.37 -37.62 -15.24
CA HIS A 165 3.79 -38.95 -15.44
C HIS A 165 3.79 -39.71 -14.13
#